data_855badc77b7ba517925f6c8f6d27ff6d
#
_entry.id   855badc77b7ba517925f6c8f6d27ff6d
#
_cell.length_a   1.000
_cell.length_b   1.000
_cell.length_c   1.000
_cell.angle_alpha   90.00
_cell.angle_beta   90.00
_cell.angle_gamma   90.00
#
_symmetry.space_group_name_H-M   'P 1'
#
loop_
_entity.id
_entity.type
_entity.pdbx_description
1 polymer ?
#
loop_
_entity_poly.entity_id
_entity_poly.type
_entity_poly.pdbx_seq_one_letter_code
_entity_poly.pdbx_strand_id
1 'polypeptide(L)'
;MSSNLGRTLAAVTLAAAMYGSPLAARAQTVVTVGIGTQDTTTNTVTAGTIVRQLKLLEKYLPKDGKYANLKFEFEWNNFTSGPPVTNGMMANKLQFGMMGDYPLVVNGFTFQNNPESKSRLIAVAAYNRFGSGNGLVVHKDSPYFELSDLKGKLVSVPFGSAAHGMVLKAMQDRGWPPDYFQLVSQSPEVGSTNLQEKKIDAHADFVPFAELLPFRGFARKIFDGVETNLPTWHGVVVRTDFAEKYPEVVVAYIKALIAANEWFRADPKLASEKIQEWTGINKEVVYIFLGPGGNMTTDPTIKPFLIDAAAQDVKVLQNLGRMKEFDVTKWVDDSYVRKAFAELKLDYDAQLASTANYEVKGEDKFCNKPIVEPRKAGEVWVDGEGIEPLSSAACTLAAYSSLKAKGKKINVAYVFDSARGIKLFADQAYYAVGSDKTAIAPFLLKKDAEDYATKNGGKVLSFDDALKVALSGG
;
A
#
# COMPACT_ATOMS: atom_id res chain seq x y z
N MET A 1 96.49 50.98 15.27
CA MET A 1 96.04 51.17 16.65
C MET A 1 94.78 50.37 16.84
N SER A 2 94.83 49.44 17.82
CA SER A 2 93.79 48.76 18.58
C SER A 2 92.58 48.20 17.82
N SER A 3 92.48 46.90 17.59
CA SER A 3 91.98 45.76 18.44
C SER A 3 90.58 45.92 18.92
N ASN A 4 89.75 45.01 18.52
CA ASN A 4 89.03 44.19 19.49
C ASN A 4 88.29 43.02 18.83
N LEU A 5 88.57 41.86 19.40
CA LEU A 5 87.87 40.59 19.15
C LEU A 5 86.42 40.63 19.69
N GLY A 6 85.52 40.13 18.94
CA GLY A 6 84.18 39.80 19.39
C GLY A 6 83.79 38.34 19.03
N ARG A 7 83.74 37.47 20.03
CA ARG A 7 83.34 36.08 19.93
C ARG A 7 81.86 35.96 19.62
N THR A 8 81.47 35.26 18.53
CA THR A 8 80.12 34.92 18.22
C THR A 8 79.89 33.48 18.64
N LEU A 9 78.98 33.26 19.61
CA LEU A 9 78.43 31.96 19.94
C LEU A 9 77.40 31.53 18.87
N ALA A 10 77.66 30.39 18.26
CA ALA A 10 76.68 29.77 17.38
C ALA A 10 75.70 28.97 18.23
N ALA A 11 74.41 29.39 18.25
CA ALA A 11 73.31 28.62 18.79
C ALA A 11 72.78 27.67 17.70
N VAL A 12 73.00 26.39 17.91
CA VAL A 12 72.39 25.35 17.06
C VAL A 12 70.93 25.12 17.51
N THR A 13 69.99 25.63 16.72
CA THR A 13 68.58 25.36 16.89
C THR A 13 68.21 24.05 16.15
N LEU A 14 67.96 22.95 16.87
CA LEU A 14 67.34 21.72 16.31
C LEU A 14 65.87 22.02 16.01
N ALA A 15 65.55 22.19 14.73
CA ALA A 15 64.20 22.19 14.26
C ALA A 15 63.70 20.71 14.12
N ALA A 16 62.93 20.22 15.08
CA ALA A 16 62.22 18.97 14.94
C ALA A 16 61.11 19.12 13.89
N ALA A 17 61.37 18.66 12.68
CA ALA A 17 60.35 18.53 11.64
C ALA A 17 59.36 17.40 12.03
N MET A 18 58.22 17.77 12.60
CA MET A 18 57.09 16.86 12.70
C MET A 18 56.57 16.59 11.29
N TYR A 19 56.94 15.45 10.74
CA TYR A 19 56.26 14.88 9.57
C TYR A 19 54.88 14.41 10.00
N GLY A 20 53.91 15.30 10.02
CA GLY A 20 52.48 14.95 10.00
C GLY A 20 52.21 14.30 8.65
N SER A 21 52.19 12.97 8.61
CA SER A 21 51.68 12.26 7.44
C SER A 21 50.24 12.74 7.20
N PRO A 22 49.89 13.27 6.03
CA PRO A 22 48.52 13.56 5.73
C PRO A 22 47.80 12.20 5.78
N LEU A 23 46.82 12.03 6.70
CA LEU A 23 45.84 11.00 6.59
C LEU A 23 45.16 11.21 5.23
N ALA A 24 45.62 10.48 4.23
CA ALA A 24 44.96 10.44 2.93
C ALA A 24 43.52 9.98 3.21
N ALA A 25 42.57 10.90 3.12
CA ALA A 25 41.16 10.56 3.16
C ALA A 25 40.95 9.53 2.06
N ARG A 26 40.83 8.27 2.47
CA ARG A 26 40.61 7.15 1.55
C ARG A 26 39.27 7.42 0.86
N ALA A 27 39.28 7.66 -0.44
CA ALA A 27 38.07 7.88 -1.22
C ALA A 27 37.11 6.74 -0.96
N GLN A 28 35.87 7.06 -0.53
CA GLN A 28 34.85 6.05 -0.30
C GLN A 28 34.48 5.40 -1.64
N THR A 29 34.35 4.08 -1.63
CA THR A 29 33.81 3.35 -2.78
C THR A 29 32.31 3.57 -2.86
N VAL A 30 31.82 4.12 -3.95
CA VAL A 30 30.39 4.32 -4.18
C VAL A 30 29.76 3.00 -4.61
N VAL A 31 28.65 2.65 -3.95
CA VAL A 31 27.80 1.51 -4.30
C VAL A 31 26.44 2.06 -4.68
N THR A 32 26.12 2.02 -5.96
CA THR A 32 24.80 2.41 -6.47
C THR A 32 23.81 1.28 -6.26
N VAL A 33 22.65 1.60 -5.70
CA VAL A 33 21.57 0.67 -5.38
C VAL A 33 20.29 1.13 -6.05
N GLY A 34 19.85 0.40 -7.07
CA GLY A 34 18.58 0.65 -7.74
C GLY A 34 17.41 0.09 -6.95
N ILE A 35 16.38 0.88 -6.75
CA ILE A 35 15.15 0.51 -6.03
C ILE A 35 13.95 0.80 -6.94
N GLY A 36 13.18 -0.26 -7.25
CA GLY A 36 11.96 -0.16 -8.03
C GLY A 36 10.75 0.10 -7.14
N THR A 37 10.04 1.21 -7.36
CA THR A 37 8.84 1.62 -6.62
C THR A 37 7.62 1.73 -7.52
N GLN A 38 6.44 1.83 -6.91
CA GLN A 38 5.17 2.15 -7.57
C GLN A 38 4.51 3.28 -6.78
N ASP A 39 4.92 4.51 -7.03
CA ASP A 39 4.58 5.67 -6.20
C ASP A 39 3.08 6.02 -6.23
N THR A 40 2.34 5.59 -7.26
CA THR A 40 0.89 5.77 -7.39
C THR A 40 0.08 4.64 -6.73
N THR A 41 0.74 3.69 -6.06
CA THR A 41 0.11 2.57 -5.35
C THR A 41 0.21 2.80 -3.84
N THR A 42 -0.92 3.01 -3.15
CA THR A 42 -0.92 3.30 -1.70
C THR A 42 -0.24 2.23 -0.86
N ASN A 43 -0.29 0.97 -1.28
CA ASN A 43 0.30 -0.16 -0.56
C ASN A 43 1.83 -0.17 -0.53
N THR A 44 2.48 0.57 -1.42
CA THR A 44 3.94 0.64 -1.50
C THR A 44 4.52 1.96 -1.00
N VAL A 45 3.68 2.95 -0.65
CA VAL A 45 4.18 4.26 -0.23
C VAL A 45 5.03 4.20 1.03
N THR A 46 4.72 3.30 1.98
CA THR A 46 5.51 3.14 3.20
C THR A 46 6.87 2.49 2.94
N ALA A 47 6.96 1.60 1.93
CA ALA A 47 8.22 0.96 1.55
C ALA A 47 9.05 1.78 0.56
N GLY A 48 8.43 2.71 -0.17
CA GLY A 48 9.05 3.51 -1.22
C GLY A 48 9.05 5.00 -0.92
N THR A 49 7.94 5.67 -1.22
CA THR A 49 7.83 7.13 -1.20
C THR A 49 8.21 7.74 0.16
N ILE A 50 7.67 7.22 1.28
CA ILE A 50 7.97 7.75 2.62
C ILE A 50 9.44 7.52 2.96
N VAL A 51 9.98 6.31 2.72
CA VAL A 51 11.38 5.99 2.97
C VAL A 51 12.30 6.96 2.23
N ARG A 52 12.02 7.23 0.95
CA ARG A 52 12.78 8.16 0.11
C ARG A 52 12.66 9.60 0.59
N GLN A 53 11.45 10.10 0.77
CA GLN A 53 11.20 11.52 1.08
C GLN A 53 11.75 11.92 2.45
N LEU A 54 11.70 11.02 3.42
CA LEU A 54 12.21 11.25 4.77
C LEU A 54 13.65 10.75 4.97
N LYS A 55 14.29 10.22 3.92
CA LYS A 55 15.66 9.66 3.96
C LYS A 55 15.82 8.65 5.10
N LEU A 56 14.82 7.78 5.28
CA LEU A 56 14.82 6.85 6.42
C LEU A 56 15.86 5.75 6.25
N LEU A 57 16.13 5.32 5.01
CA LEU A 57 17.12 4.28 4.74
C LEU A 57 18.51 4.71 5.17
N GLU A 58 18.90 5.95 4.89
CA GLU A 58 20.20 6.52 5.22
C GLU A 58 20.47 6.57 6.74
N LYS A 59 19.41 6.64 7.56
CA LYS A 59 19.52 6.64 9.03
C LYS A 59 20.00 5.30 9.59
N TYR A 60 19.67 4.20 8.91
CA TYR A 60 19.95 2.84 9.37
C TYR A 60 21.13 2.15 8.69
N LEU A 61 21.78 2.82 7.71
CA LEU A 61 22.90 2.24 7.00
C LEU A 61 24.05 1.89 7.95
N PRO A 62 24.69 0.74 7.75
CA PRO A 62 25.89 0.37 8.51
C PRO A 62 27.05 1.31 8.14
N LYS A 63 27.88 1.68 9.14
CA LYS A 63 28.98 2.65 8.98
C LYS A 63 30.34 2.10 9.37
N ASP A 64 30.40 0.90 9.88
CA ASP A 64 31.58 0.25 10.43
C ASP A 64 31.95 -1.06 9.71
N GLY A 65 33.02 -1.70 10.14
CA GLY A 65 33.50 -2.94 9.56
C GLY A 65 33.71 -2.84 8.04
N LYS A 66 33.18 -3.81 7.28
CA LYS A 66 33.29 -3.82 5.80
C LYS A 66 32.61 -2.63 5.12
N TYR A 67 31.76 -1.88 5.83
CA TYR A 67 31.04 -0.72 5.33
C TYR A 67 31.73 0.61 5.53
N ALA A 68 32.79 0.69 6.36
CA ALA A 68 33.44 1.94 6.76
C ALA A 68 33.93 2.81 5.57
N ASN A 69 34.29 2.17 4.47
CA ASN A 69 34.79 2.85 3.26
C ASN A 69 33.77 2.83 2.11
N LEU A 70 32.51 2.47 2.38
CA LEU A 70 31.45 2.44 1.38
C LEU A 70 30.53 3.65 1.53
N LYS A 71 30.12 4.20 0.40
CA LYS A 71 29.03 5.18 0.28
C LYS A 71 27.93 4.57 -0.56
N PHE A 72 26.75 4.39 0.01
CA PHE A 72 25.57 3.92 -0.74
C PHE A 72 24.85 5.11 -1.35
N GLU A 73 24.55 5.02 -2.65
CA GLU A 73 23.73 5.97 -3.39
C GLU A 73 22.51 5.24 -3.94
N PHE A 74 21.31 5.74 -3.61
CA PHE A 74 20.06 5.09 -3.94
C PHE A 74 19.40 5.74 -5.16
N GLU A 75 19.19 4.94 -6.20
CA GLU A 75 18.44 5.34 -7.39
C GLU A 75 17.01 4.80 -7.29
N TRP A 76 16.07 5.69 -7.01
CA TRP A 76 14.66 5.38 -6.90
C TRP A 76 13.99 5.47 -8.26
N ASN A 77 13.49 4.35 -8.75
CA ASN A 77 12.86 4.24 -10.06
C ASN A 77 11.37 3.93 -9.89
N ASN A 78 10.52 4.85 -10.33
CA ASN A 78 9.07 4.71 -10.25
C ASN A 78 8.52 4.00 -11.50
N PHE A 79 7.69 2.99 -11.28
CA PHE A 79 7.04 2.20 -12.33
C PHE A 79 5.52 2.21 -12.14
N THR A 80 4.78 2.06 -13.22
CA THR A 80 3.31 2.04 -13.21
C THR A 80 2.71 0.68 -12.84
N SER A 81 3.52 -0.41 -12.84
CA SER A 81 3.08 -1.77 -12.50
C SER A 81 4.27 -2.68 -12.17
N GLY A 82 4.00 -3.90 -11.70
CA GLY A 82 5.03 -4.86 -11.26
C GLY A 82 5.94 -5.42 -12.34
N PRO A 83 5.46 -5.81 -13.55
CA PRO A 83 6.30 -6.43 -14.57
C PRO A 83 7.55 -5.64 -14.97
N PRO A 84 7.49 -4.29 -15.17
CA PRO A 84 8.68 -3.49 -15.41
C PRO A 84 9.71 -3.51 -14.27
N VAL A 85 9.27 -3.62 -13.01
CA VAL A 85 10.17 -3.79 -11.85
C VAL A 85 10.94 -5.10 -11.97
N THR A 86 10.26 -6.21 -12.28
CA THR A 86 10.92 -7.51 -12.51
C THR A 86 11.95 -7.42 -13.64
N ASN A 87 11.63 -6.77 -14.75
CA ASN A 87 12.56 -6.58 -15.87
C ASN A 87 13.79 -5.76 -15.46
N GLY A 88 13.60 -4.70 -14.67
CA GLY A 88 14.70 -3.89 -14.12
C GLY A 88 15.61 -4.70 -13.20
N MET A 89 15.03 -5.56 -12.36
CA MET A 89 15.80 -6.47 -11.50
C MET A 89 16.55 -7.54 -12.32
N MET A 90 15.92 -8.14 -13.33
CA MET A 90 16.58 -9.09 -14.23
C MET A 90 17.76 -8.49 -14.98
N ALA A 91 17.64 -7.22 -15.38
CA ALA A 91 18.72 -6.45 -16.01
C ALA A 91 19.80 -5.95 -15.03
N ASN A 92 19.74 -6.32 -13.76
CA ASN A 92 20.61 -5.86 -12.67
C ASN A 92 20.65 -4.33 -12.49
N LYS A 93 19.60 -3.64 -12.94
CA LYS A 93 19.42 -2.19 -12.72
C LYS A 93 18.77 -1.91 -11.37
N LEU A 94 18.04 -2.87 -10.82
CA LEU A 94 17.37 -2.77 -9.54
C LEU A 94 17.83 -3.91 -8.63
N GLN A 95 18.21 -3.58 -7.40
CA GLN A 95 18.56 -4.53 -6.35
C GLN A 95 17.35 -4.85 -5.47
N PHE A 96 16.45 -3.88 -5.31
CA PHE A 96 15.16 -4.05 -4.62
C PHE A 96 14.00 -3.78 -5.57
N GLY A 97 12.88 -4.45 -5.33
CA GLY A 97 11.63 -4.21 -6.03
C GLY A 97 10.42 -4.31 -5.09
N MET A 98 9.40 -3.50 -5.34
CA MET A 98 8.12 -3.54 -4.63
C MET A 98 7.02 -3.80 -5.62
N MET A 99 6.15 -4.77 -5.32
CA MET A 99 5.08 -5.18 -6.22
C MET A 99 3.90 -5.75 -5.43
N GLY A 100 2.73 -5.86 -6.07
CA GLY A 100 1.61 -6.63 -5.56
C GLY A 100 1.83 -8.13 -5.66
N ASP A 101 0.95 -8.91 -5.07
CA ASP A 101 0.96 -10.36 -4.93
C ASP A 101 1.26 -11.12 -6.23
N TYR A 102 0.40 -10.98 -7.22
CA TYR A 102 0.52 -11.68 -8.49
C TYR A 102 1.86 -11.39 -9.23
N PRO A 103 2.28 -10.13 -9.44
CA PRO A 103 3.59 -9.86 -10.04
C PRO A 103 4.77 -10.28 -9.15
N LEU A 104 4.63 -10.34 -7.82
CA LEU A 104 5.66 -10.89 -6.92
C LEU A 104 5.89 -12.38 -7.19
N VAL A 105 4.82 -13.17 -7.31
CA VAL A 105 4.91 -14.60 -7.67
C VAL A 105 5.58 -14.79 -9.04
N VAL A 106 5.21 -13.97 -10.03
CA VAL A 106 5.84 -13.97 -11.35
C VAL A 106 7.33 -13.62 -11.25
N ASN A 107 7.71 -12.66 -10.39
CA ASN A 107 9.11 -12.31 -10.13
C ASN A 107 9.88 -13.50 -9.57
N GLY A 108 9.40 -14.12 -8.51
CA GLY A 108 10.03 -15.30 -7.90
C GLY A 108 10.23 -16.45 -8.91
N PHE A 109 9.19 -16.76 -9.69
CA PHE A 109 9.24 -17.77 -10.74
C PHE A 109 10.26 -17.42 -11.83
N THR A 110 10.27 -16.18 -12.31
CA THR A 110 11.22 -15.73 -13.33
C THR A 110 12.67 -15.86 -12.87
N PHE A 111 12.93 -15.54 -11.60
CA PHE A 111 14.26 -15.61 -11.02
C PHE A 111 14.71 -17.01 -10.62
N GLN A 112 13.81 -18.00 -10.44
CA GLN A 112 14.22 -19.34 -9.97
C GLN A 112 15.25 -20.02 -10.87
N ASN A 113 15.23 -19.74 -12.16
CA ASN A 113 16.15 -20.30 -13.15
C ASN A 113 17.23 -19.30 -13.63
N ASN A 114 17.27 -18.09 -13.05
CA ASN A 114 18.32 -17.12 -13.42
C ASN A 114 19.67 -17.59 -12.87
N PRO A 115 20.72 -17.68 -13.71
CA PRO A 115 22.03 -18.20 -13.28
C PRO A 115 22.83 -17.20 -12.43
N GLU A 116 22.60 -15.90 -12.60
CA GLU A 116 23.41 -14.85 -11.95
C GLU A 116 22.91 -14.52 -10.55
N SER A 117 21.59 -14.50 -10.37
CA SER A 117 20.98 -14.14 -9.10
C SER A 117 19.60 -14.78 -8.98
N LYS A 118 19.15 -15.00 -7.75
CA LYS A 118 17.75 -15.28 -7.44
C LYS A 118 17.09 -13.99 -6.92
N SER A 119 15.77 -13.99 -6.76
CA SER A 119 15.10 -13.04 -5.89
C SER A 119 14.61 -13.72 -4.61
N ARG A 120 14.43 -12.93 -3.55
CA ARG A 120 13.81 -13.37 -2.29
C ARG A 120 12.79 -12.36 -1.84
N LEU A 121 11.65 -12.86 -1.38
CA LEU A 121 10.69 -12.05 -0.64
C LEU A 121 11.22 -11.86 0.79
N ILE A 122 11.45 -10.62 1.20
CA ILE A 122 12.12 -10.28 2.46
C ILE A 122 11.23 -9.55 3.46
N ALA A 123 10.16 -8.92 3.00
CA ALA A 123 9.19 -8.23 3.85
C ALA A 123 7.87 -8.02 3.10
N VAL A 124 6.80 -7.78 3.86
CA VAL A 124 5.51 -7.30 3.35
C VAL A 124 5.43 -5.78 3.58
N ALA A 125 4.85 -5.04 2.66
CA ALA A 125 4.60 -3.61 2.83
C ALA A 125 3.21 -3.37 3.44
N ALA A 126 2.18 -3.96 2.82
CA ALA A 126 0.80 -3.87 3.29
C ALA A 126 -0.03 -5.04 2.74
N TYR A 127 -1.12 -5.37 3.41
CA TYR A 127 -2.06 -6.41 2.96
C TYR A 127 -3.51 -6.10 3.35
N ASN A 128 -4.46 -6.70 2.60
CA ASN A 128 -5.86 -6.86 3.01
C ASN A 128 -6.21 -8.35 3.06
N ARG A 129 -6.73 -8.82 4.19
CA ARG A 129 -7.06 -10.24 4.40
C ARG A 129 -8.16 -10.77 3.50
N PHE A 130 -9.05 -9.90 3.06
CA PHE A 130 -10.25 -10.25 2.30
C PHE A 130 -10.09 -10.05 0.80
N GLY A 131 -8.96 -9.43 0.36
CA GLY A 131 -8.71 -9.14 -1.05
C GLY A 131 -9.23 -7.78 -1.53
N SER A 132 -9.79 -6.95 -0.64
CA SER A 132 -10.30 -5.62 -1.00
C SER A 132 -9.17 -4.67 -1.42
N GLY A 133 -9.52 -3.74 -2.32
CA GLY A 133 -8.65 -2.69 -2.83
C GLY A 133 -8.28 -2.84 -4.31
N ASN A 134 -8.14 -4.07 -4.80
CA ASN A 134 -8.21 -4.31 -6.25
C ASN A 134 -9.70 -4.34 -6.65
N GLY A 135 -10.06 -3.80 -7.79
CA GLY A 135 -11.46 -3.78 -8.17
C GLY A 135 -11.68 -3.52 -9.66
N LEU A 136 -12.92 -3.57 -10.06
CA LEU A 136 -13.33 -3.25 -11.42
C LEU A 136 -14.36 -2.13 -11.37
N VAL A 137 -14.09 -1.10 -12.15
CA VAL A 137 -14.92 0.10 -12.26
C VAL A 137 -15.47 0.25 -13.67
N VAL A 138 -16.64 0.86 -13.75
CA VAL A 138 -17.28 1.28 -15.00
C VAL A 138 -17.50 2.78 -14.97
N HIS A 139 -17.75 3.41 -16.11
CA HIS A 139 -18.17 4.82 -16.11
C HIS A 139 -19.48 4.97 -15.31
N LYS A 140 -19.62 6.05 -14.54
CA LYS A 140 -20.76 6.24 -13.61
C LYS A 140 -22.14 6.10 -14.28
N ASP A 141 -22.24 6.52 -15.55
CA ASP A 141 -23.48 6.46 -16.34
C ASP A 141 -23.66 5.11 -17.08
N SER A 142 -22.76 4.14 -16.84
CA SER A 142 -22.82 2.84 -17.48
C SER A 142 -24.04 2.03 -17.00
N PRO A 143 -24.66 1.22 -17.87
CA PRO A 143 -25.75 0.33 -17.48
C PRO A 143 -25.29 -0.93 -16.73
N TYR A 144 -23.98 -1.16 -16.60
CA TYR A 144 -23.43 -2.38 -16.01
C TYR A 144 -23.34 -2.25 -14.48
N PHE A 145 -23.88 -3.23 -13.75
CA PHE A 145 -23.93 -3.22 -12.27
C PHE A 145 -23.18 -4.39 -11.62
N GLU A 146 -22.87 -5.42 -12.39
CA GLU A 146 -22.12 -6.60 -11.94
C GLU A 146 -21.21 -7.15 -13.05
N LEU A 147 -20.29 -8.05 -12.68
CA LEU A 147 -19.33 -8.61 -13.65
C LEU A 147 -19.99 -9.34 -14.83
N SER A 148 -21.13 -10.00 -14.59
CA SER A 148 -21.86 -10.74 -15.62
C SER A 148 -22.36 -9.84 -16.75
N ASP A 149 -22.64 -8.58 -16.48
CA ASP A 149 -23.08 -7.59 -17.47
C ASP A 149 -22.00 -7.28 -18.51
N LEU A 150 -20.75 -7.59 -18.19
CA LEU A 150 -19.59 -7.31 -19.03
C LEU A 150 -19.22 -8.45 -20.00
N LYS A 151 -20.07 -9.48 -20.15
CA LYS A 151 -19.81 -10.56 -21.11
C LYS A 151 -19.61 -10.00 -22.52
N GLY A 152 -18.46 -10.33 -23.12
CA GLY A 152 -18.07 -9.85 -24.47
C GLY A 152 -17.72 -8.36 -24.54
N LYS A 153 -17.63 -7.66 -23.42
CA LYS A 153 -17.29 -6.23 -23.33
C LYS A 153 -15.80 -5.99 -23.27
N LEU A 154 -15.40 -4.79 -23.65
CA LEU A 154 -14.01 -4.36 -23.64
C LEU A 154 -13.58 -3.96 -22.23
N VAL A 155 -12.79 -4.81 -21.58
CA VAL A 155 -12.30 -4.61 -20.22
C VAL A 155 -10.79 -4.36 -20.24
N SER A 156 -10.38 -3.20 -19.81
CA SER A 156 -8.97 -2.83 -19.66
C SER A 156 -8.44 -3.31 -18.31
N VAL A 157 -7.21 -3.81 -18.31
CA VAL A 157 -6.47 -4.16 -17.09
C VAL A 157 -4.97 -4.14 -17.35
N PRO A 158 -4.10 -3.68 -16.44
CA PRO A 158 -2.65 -3.78 -16.60
C PRO A 158 -2.21 -5.26 -16.52
N PHE A 159 -1.84 -5.87 -17.66
CA PHE A 159 -1.49 -7.29 -17.69
C PHE A 159 -0.29 -7.60 -16.79
N GLY A 160 -0.42 -8.68 -16.01
CA GLY A 160 0.59 -9.11 -15.04
C GLY A 160 0.56 -8.35 -13.72
N SER A 161 -0.39 -7.43 -13.51
CA SER A 161 -0.62 -6.75 -12.23
C SER A 161 -1.47 -7.58 -11.26
N ALA A 162 -1.59 -7.14 -10.00
CA ALA A 162 -2.50 -7.71 -9.02
C ALA A 162 -3.96 -7.70 -9.49
N ALA A 163 -4.40 -6.61 -10.15
CA ALA A 163 -5.73 -6.54 -10.74
C ALA A 163 -5.96 -7.58 -11.84
N HIS A 164 -4.93 -7.88 -12.64
CA HIS A 164 -5.03 -8.95 -13.64
C HIS A 164 -5.22 -10.31 -12.97
N GLY A 165 -4.44 -10.61 -11.91
CA GLY A 165 -4.63 -11.83 -11.10
C GLY A 165 -6.05 -11.92 -10.53
N MET A 166 -6.56 -10.82 -9.97
CA MET A 166 -7.94 -10.73 -9.46
C MET A 166 -8.98 -11.05 -10.54
N VAL A 167 -8.88 -10.46 -11.73
CA VAL A 167 -9.82 -10.71 -12.85
C VAL A 167 -9.77 -12.18 -13.27
N LEU A 168 -8.57 -12.75 -13.43
CA LEU A 168 -8.40 -14.15 -13.80
C LEU A 168 -8.99 -15.10 -12.73
N LYS A 169 -8.75 -14.81 -11.44
CA LYS A 169 -9.34 -15.56 -10.33
C LYS A 169 -10.87 -15.45 -10.32
N ALA A 170 -11.41 -14.25 -10.51
CA ALA A 170 -12.85 -14.01 -10.56
C ALA A 170 -13.53 -14.76 -11.72
N MET A 171 -12.88 -14.85 -12.88
CA MET A 171 -13.35 -15.63 -14.02
C MET A 171 -13.29 -17.14 -13.72
N GLN A 172 -12.18 -17.61 -13.15
CA GLN A 172 -11.99 -19.01 -12.77
C GLN A 172 -13.05 -19.48 -11.74
N ASP A 173 -13.30 -18.69 -10.70
CA ASP A 173 -14.27 -19.01 -9.66
C ASP A 173 -15.70 -19.14 -10.19
N ARG A 174 -16.01 -18.45 -11.31
CA ARG A 174 -17.30 -18.48 -12.00
C ARG A 174 -17.36 -19.51 -13.13
N GLY A 175 -16.27 -20.22 -13.39
CA GLY A 175 -16.18 -21.17 -14.50
C GLY A 175 -16.31 -20.51 -15.88
N TRP A 176 -15.95 -19.23 -16.00
CA TRP A 176 -16.02 -18.50 -17.27
C TRP A 176 -14.86 -18.82 -18.18
N PRO A 177 -15.07 -18.86 -19.51
CA PRO A 177 -14.00 -19.10 -20.46
C PRO A 177 -13.02 -17.91 -20.52
N PRO A 178 -11.79 -18.12 -21.01
CA PRO A 178 -10.76 -17.07 -21.08
C PRO A 178 -11.15 -15.83 -21.92
N ASP A 179 -12.08 -16.00 -22.85
CA ASP A 179 -12.59 -14.94 -23.74
C ASP A 179 -13.93 -14.35 -23.27
N TYR A 180 -14.31 -14.61 -22.02
CA TYR A 180 -15.56 -14.06 -21.46
C TYR A 180 -15.61 -12.54 -21.53
N PHE A 181 -14.48 -11.86 -21.27
CA PHE A 181 -14.25 -10.45 -21.52
C PHE A 181 -13.30 -10.28 -22.71
N GLN A 182 -13.42 -9.15 -23.43
CA GLN A 182 -12.38 -8.71 -24.35
C GLN A 182 -11.32 -7.95 -23.55
N LEU A 183 -10.34 -8.68 -23.00
CA LEU A 183 -9.28 -8.09 -22.17
C LEU A 183 -8.25 -7.37 -23.02
N VAL A 184 -7.95 -6.11 -22.66
CA VAL A 184 -6.88 -5.29 -23.25
C VAL A 184 -5.92 -4.80 -22.19
N SER A 185 -4.62 -4.81 -22.53
CA SER A 185 -3.58 -4.33 -21.61
C SER A 185 -3.42 -2.83 -21.71
N GLN A 186 -3.69 -2.12 -20.61
CA GLN A 186 -3.46 -0.68 -20.51
C GLN A 186 -2.86 -0.38 -19.12
N SER A 187 -2.01 0.66 -19.02
CA SER A 187 -1.56 1.15 -17.71
C SER A 187 -2.74 1.78 -16.97
N PRO A 188 -2.63 1.93 -15.63
CA PRO A 188 -3.67 2.57 -14.82
C PRO A 188 -4.12 3.92 -15.36
N GLU A 189 -3.17 4.77 -15.78
CA GLU A 189 -3.45 6.11 -16.27
C GLU A 189 -4.18 6.08 -17.63
N VAL A 190 -3.74 5.20 -18.55
CA VAL A 190 -4.36 5.04 -19.86
C VAL A 190 -5.76 4.45 -19.74
N GLY A 191 -5.92 3.40 -18.90
CA GLY A 191 -7.21 2.79 -18.64
C GLY A 191 -8.19 3.77 -17.99
N SER A 192 -7.75 4.55 -17.01
CA SER A 192 -8.54 5.60 -16.36
C SER A 192 -9.04 6.65 -17.37
N THR A 193 -8.15 7.14 -18.24
CA THR A 193 -8.50 8.12 -19.26
C THR A 193 -9.50 7.54 -20.25
N ASN A 194 -9.26 6.32 -20.75
CA ASN A 194 -10.16 5.67 -21.70
C ASN A 194 -11.54 5.36 -21.09
N LEU A 195 -11.59 5.02 -19.79
CA LEU A 195 -12.86 4.86 -19.09
C LEU A 195 -13.63 6.17 -18.98
N GLN A 196 -12.95 7.27 -18.61
CA GLN A 196 -13.56 8.59 -18.51
C GLN A 196 -14.10 9.07 -19.86
N GLU A 197 -13.38 8.77 -20.94
CA GLU A 197 -13.79 9.09 -22.32
C GLU A 197 -14.77 8.07 -22.93
N LYS A 198 -15.20 7.06 -22.17
CA LYS A 198 -16.12 5.98 -22.59
C LYS A 198 -15.60 5.17 -23.80
N LYS A 199 -14.28 5.05 -23.96
CA LYS A 199 -13.62 4.25 -25.00
C LYS A 199 -13.52 2.76 -24.65
N ILE A 200 -13.71 2.41 -23.41
CA ILE A 200 -13.76 1.06 -22.86
C ILE A 200 -15.00 0.92 -22.01
N ASP A 201 -15.51 -0.31 -21.86
CA ASP A 201 -16.70 -0.58 -21.05
C ASP A 201 -16.38 -0.61 -19.56
N ALA A 202 -15.21 -1.14 -19.19
CA ALA A 202 -14.75 -1.25 -17.83
C ALA A 202 -13.23 -1.19 -17.70
N HIS A 203 -12.75 -0.84 -16.51
CA HIS A 203 -11.34 -0.87 -16.15
C HIS A 203 -11.16 -1.61 -14.83
N ALA A 204 -10.38 -2.70 -14.86
CA ALA A 204 -9.93 -3.38 -13.66
C ALA A 204 -8.57 -2.84 -13.25
N ASP A 205 -8.42 -2.45 -12.00
CA ASP A 205 -7.15 -1.91 -11.52
C ASP A 205 -6.88 -2.27 -10.06
N PHE A 206 -5.62 -2.12 -9.68
CA PHE A 206 -5.14 -2.37 -8.33
C PHE A 206 -5.25 -1.10 -7.46
N VAL A 207 -4.95 -1.26 -6.19
CA VAL A 207 -4.94 -0.18 -5.18
C VAL A 207 -4.09 1.00 -5.66
N PRO A 208 -4.60 2.25 -5.63
CA PRO A 208 -5.88 2.70 -5.09
C PRO A 208 -6.97 2.97 -6.14
N PHE A 209 -6.79 2.57 -7.38
CA PHE A 209 -7.56 3.09 -8.53
C PHE A 209 -9.05 2.75 -8.46
N ALA A 210 -9.41 1.58 -7.90
CA ALA A 210 -10.82 1.19 -7.75
C ALA A 210 -11.61 2.09 -6.78
N GLU A 211 -10.93 2.82 -5.90
CA GLU A 211 -11.49 3.87 -5.03
C GLU A 211 -11.24 5.28 -5.57
N LEU A 212 -10.07 5.50 -6.17
CA LEU A 212 -9.66 6.80 -6.67
C LEU A 212 -10.54 7.30 -7.81
N LEU A 213 -10.89 6.42 -8.76
CA LEU A 213 -11.68 6.82 -9.92
C LEU A 213 -13.14 7.15 -9.55
N PRO A 214 -13.84 6.38 -8.70
CA PRO A 214 -15.12 6.78 -8.14
C PRO A 214 -15.03 8.05 -7.29
N PHE A 215 -14.00 8.22 -6.45
CA PHE A 215 -13.78 9.43 -5.66
C PHE A 215 -13.64 10.69 -6.55
N ARG A 216 -13.05 10.55 -7.72
CA ARG A 216 -12.98 11.62 -8.74
C ARG A 216 -14.30 11.87 -9.49
N GLY A 217 -15.34 11.09 -9.22
CA GLY A 217 -16.72 11.35 -9.62
C GLY A 217 -17.10 10.95 -11.04
N PHE A 218 -16.26 10.23 -11.79
CA PHE A 218 -16.59 9.78 -13.15
C PHE A 218 -16.79 8.26 -13.29
N ALA A 219 -16.44 7.49 -12.26
CA ALA A 219 -16.53 6.04 -12.26
C ALA A 219 -17.44 5.52 -11.12
N ARG A 220 -17.80 4.26 -11.22
CA ARG A 220 -18.52 3.49 -10.19
C ARG A 220 -17.92 2.08 -10.11
N LYS A 221 -17.61 1.64 -8.90
CA LYS A 221 -17.13 0.28 -8.64
C LYS A 221 -18.28 -0.71 -8.75
N ILE A 222 -18.09 -1.81 -9.47
CA ILE A 222 -19.06 -2.89 -9.62
C ILE A 222 -18.52 -4.24 -9.17
N PHE A 223 -17.22 -4.32 -8.91
CA PHE A 223 -16.60 -5.52 -8.37
C PHE A 223 -15.42 -5.13 -7.47
N ASP A 224 -15.25 -5.85 -6.38
CA ASP A 224 -14.12 -5.73 -5.48
C ASP A 224 -13.44 -7.09 -5.31
N GLY A 225 -12.12 -7.07 -5.15
CA GLY A 225 -11.33 -8.28 -4.94
C GLY A 225 -11.79 -9.12 -3.74
N VAL A 226 -12.51 -8.54 -2.79
CA VAL A 226 -13.11 -9.25 -1.67
C VAL A 226 -14.01 -10.41 -2.11
N GLU A 227 -14.61 -10.34 -3.30
CA GLU A 227 -15.45 -11.41 -3.86
C GLU A 227 -14.65 -12.64 -4.30
N THR A 228 -13.33 -12.53 -4.46
CA THR A 228 -12.46 -13.67 -4.73
C THR A 228 -12.04 -14.43 -3.48
N ASN A 229 -12.30 -13.87 -2.31
CA ASN A 229 -11.88 -14.37 -0.99
C ASN A 229 -10.37 -14.75 -0.97
N LEU A 230 -9.55 -14.02 -1.71
CA LEU A 230 -8.10 -14.19 -1.80
C LEU A 230 -7.43 -12.93 -1.23
N PRO A 231 -6.62 -13.04 -0.17
CA PRO A 231 -5.88 -11.89 0.34
C PRO A 231 -5.07 -11.19 -0.75
N THR A 232 -5.10 -9.85 -0.77
CA THR A 232 -4.19 -9.05 -1.61
C THR A 232 -3.12 -8.41 -0.75
N TRP A 233 -1.91 -8.31 -1.27
CA TRP A 233 -0.79 -7.78 -0.51
C TRP A 233 0.30 -7.23 -1.43
N HIS A 234 1.18 -6.41 -0.86
CA HIS A 234 2.37 -5.91 -1.53
C HIS A 234 3.60 -6.28 -0.71
N GLY A 235 4.65 -6.67 -1.38
CA GLY A 235 5.89 -7.10 -0.74
C GLY A 235 7.13 -6.46 -1.35
N VAL A 236 8.23 -6.67 -0.64
CA VAL A 236 9.57 -6.23 -1.03
C VAL A 236 10.39 -7.45 -1.38
N VAL A 237 10.96 -7.44 -2.56
CA VAL A 237 11.92 -8.46 -3.01
C VAL A 237 13.30 -7.84 -3.17
N VAL A 238 14.33 -8.67 -2.98
CA VAL A 238 15.72 -8.31 -3.16
C VAL A 238 16.44 -9.35 -4.03
N ARG A 239 17.42 -8.92 -4.81
CA ARG A 239 18.34 -9.82 -5.51
C ARG A 239 19.29 -10.48 -4.51
N THR A 240 19.50 -11.79 -4.64
CA THR A 240 20.35 -12.56 -3.69
C THR A 240 21.82 -12.17 -3.76
N ASP A 241 22.36 -11.87 -4.95
CA ASP A 241 23.74 -11.42 -5.12
C ASP A 241 24.03 -10.12 -4.35
N PHE A 242 23.08 -9.18 -4.32
CA PHE A 242 23.17 -7.97 -3.51
C PHE A 242 22.99 -8.27 -2.02
N ALA A 243 21.99 -9.07 -1.67
CA ALA A 243 21.66 -9.36 -0.28
C ALA A 243 22.78 -10.12 0.45
N GLU A 244 23.43 -11.07 -0.22
CA GLU A 244 24.59 -11.82 0.30
C GLU A 244 25.81 -10.90 0.49
N LYS A 245 26.02 -9.95 -0.41
CA LYS A 245 27.13 -9.01 -0.34
C LYS A 245 26.92 -7.94 0.73
N TYR A 246 25.68 -7.43 0.87
CA TYR A 246 25.31 -6.32 1.73
C TYR A 246 24.10 -6.60 2.63
N PRO A 247 24.12 -7.67 3.46
CA PRO A 247 22.96 -8.10 4.23
C PRO A 247 22.48 -7.04 5.24
N GLU A 248 23.41 -6.23 5.79
CA GLU A 248 23.06 -5.17 6.74
C GLU A 248 22.32 -4.01 6.06
N VAL A 249 22.54 -3.76 4.75
CA VAL A 249 21.78 -2.78 3.97
C VAL A 249 20.33 -3.27 3.75
N VAL A 250 20.14 -4.58 3.56
CA VAL A 250 18.80 -5.19 3.48
C VAL A 250 18.05 -5.01 4.80
N VAL A 251 18.72 -5.28 5.92
CA VAL A 251 18.15 -5.04 7.27
C VAL A 251 17.82 -3.57 7.48
N ALA A 252 18.72 -2.66 7.05
CA ALA A 252 18.51 -1.22 7.14
C ALA A 252 17.26 -0.77 6.35
N TYR A 253 17.03 -1.36 5.17
CA TYR A 253 15.83 -1.09 4.38
C TYR A 253 14.54 -1.50 5.12
N ILE A 254 14.51 -2.67 5.76
CA ILE A 254 13.34 -3.13 6.53
C ILE A 254 13.12 -2.25 7.76
N LYS A 255 14.18 -1.80 8.44
CA LYS A 255 14.05 -0.82 9.54
C LYS A 255 13.46 0.49 9.06
N ALA A 256 13.87 0.96 7.88
CA ALA A 256 13.31 2.17 7.27
C ALA A 256 11.81 2.00 6.94
N LEU A 257 11.39 0.82 6.45
CA LEU A 257 9.98 0.48 6.24
C LEU A 257 9.19 0.52 7.54
N ILE A 258 9.72 -0.07 8.63
CA ILE A 258 9.07 -0.04 9.95
C ILE A 258 8.92 1.40 10.44
N ALA A 259 9.99 2.22 10.34
CA ALA A 259 9.94 3.63 10.72
C ALA A 259 8.96 4.45 9.86
N ALA A 260 8.80 4.11 8.58
CA ALA A 260 7.81 4.74 7.70
C ALA A 260 6.37 4.42 8.13
N ASN A 261 6.11 3.17 8.55
CA ASN A 261 4.80 2.78 9.09
C ASN A 261 4.48 3.54 10.38
N GLU A 262 5.45 3.68 11.28
CA GLU A 262 5.30 4.43 12.53
C GLU A 262 5.07 5.92 12.28
N TRP A 263 5.81 6.51 11.34
CA TRP A 263 5.64 7.91 10.96
C TRP A 263 4.22 8.17 10.42
N PHE A 264 3.70 7.28 9.58
CA PHE A 264 2.32 7.42 9.07
C PHE A 264 1.30 7.35 10.21
N ARG A 265 1.47 6.39 11.12
CA ARG A 265 0.54 6.17 12.25
C ARG A 265 0.57 7.28 13.29
N ALA A 266 1.68 8.01 13.41
CA ALA A 266 1.81 9.11 14.37
C ALA A 266 0.87 10.29 14.04
N ASP A 267 0.69 10.62 12.77
CA ASP A 267 -0.28 11.61 12.30
C ASP A 267 -0.83 11.23 10.91
N PRO A 268 -1.85 10.38 10.84
CA PRO A 268 -2.37 9.86 9.57
C PRO A 268 -2.95 10.94 8.65
N LYS A 269 -3.49 12.02 9.23
CA LYS A 269 -4.01 13.16 8.46
C LYS A 269 -2.87 13.89 7.74
N LEU A 270 -1.86 14.34 8.50
CA LEU A 270 -0.69 15.01 7.95
C LEU A 270 0.06 14.10 6.97
N ALA A 271 0.21 12.82 7.30
CA ALA A 271 0.87 11.85 6.44
C ALA A 271 0.14 11.69 5.11
N SER A 272 -1.21 11.62 5.12
CA SER A 272 -2.01 11.55 3.90
C SER A 272 -1.89 12.82 3.04
N GLU A 273 -1.84 14.00 3.66
CA GLU A 273 -1.61 15.29 2.99
C GLU A 273 -0.22 15.33 2.34
N LYS A 274 0.81 14.85 3.03
CA LYS A 274 2.18 14.78 2.49
C LYS A 274 2.29 13.76 1.35
N ILE A 275 1.64 12.62 1.45
CA ILE A 275 1.64 11.63 0.37
C ILE A 275 0.92 12.19 -0.86
N GLN A 276 -0.19 12.91 -0.71
CA GLN A 276 -0.81 13.62 -1.84
C GLN A 276 0.15 14.60 -2.51
N GLU A 277 0.90 15.38 -1.71
CA GLU A 277 1.91 16.32 -2.23
C GLU A 277 3.01 15.60 -3.03
N TRP A 278 3.43 14.42 -2.58
CA TRP A 278 4.54 13.67 -3.18
C TRP A 278 4.13 12.80 -4.38
N THR A 279 2.87 12.34 -4.42
CA THR A 279 2.42 11.31 -5.38
C THR A 279 1.26 11.75 -6.27
N GLY A 280 0.51 12.79 -5.89
CA GLY A 280 -0.72 13.20 -6.56
C GLY A 280 -1.94 12.32 -6.24
N ILE A 281 -1.83 11.30 -5.38
CA ILE A 281 -2.98 10.54 -4.89
C ILE A 281 -3.77 11.42 -3.93
N ASN A 282 -5.08 11.54 -4.11
CA ASN A 282 -5.92 12.32 -3.21
C ASN A 282 -5.75 11.85 -1.75
N LYS A 283 -5.55 12.77 -0.82
CA LYS A 283 -5.31 12.48 0.61
C LYS A 283 -6.41 11.64 1.25
N GLU A 284 -7.64 11.83 0.82
CA GLU A 284 -8.81 11.08 1.27
C GLU A 284 -8.72 9.62 0.85
N VAL A 285 -8.17 9.37 -0.34
CA VAL A 285 -7.92 8.02 -0.85
C VAL A 285 -6.72 7.38 -0.14
N VAL A 286 -5.67 8.12 0.16
CA VAL A 286 -4.56 7.61 1.00
C VAL A 286 -5.09 7.20 2.37
N TYR A 287 -5.93 8.05 2.98
CA TYR A 287 -6.46 7.83 4.32
C TYR A 287 -7.43 6.63 4.42
N ILE A 288 -8.27 6.38 3.41
CA ILE A 288 -9.16 5.19 3.41
C ILE A 288 -8.36 3.89 3.42
N PHE A 289 -7.16 3.88 2.85
CA PHE A 289 -6.30 2.69 2.83
C PHE A 289 -5.40 2.57 4.06
N LEU A 290 -4.74 3.65 4.46
CA LEU A 290 -3.66 3.62 5.45
C LEU A 290 -4.01 4.27 6.79
N GLY A 291 -5.12 5.02 6.88
CA GLY A 291 -5.59 5.66 8.11
C GLY A 291 -6.12 4.67 9.16
N PRO A 292 -6.55 5.13 10.35
CA PRO A 292 -7.15 4.29 11.37
C PRO A 292 -8.31 3.45 10.80
N GLY A 293 -8.32 2.14 11.07
CA GLY A 293 -9.28 1.22 10.48
C GLY A 293 -9.18 1.07 8.96
N GLY A 294 -8.10 1.53 8.36
CA GLY A 294 -7.89 1.53 6.92
C GLY A 294 -7.93 0.15 6.28
N ASN A 295 -8.16 0.13 4.96
CA ASN A 295 -8.34 -1.09 4.20
C ASN A 295 -7.05 -1.90 4.05
N MET A 296 -5.88 -1.31 4.32
CA MET A 296 -4.61 -2.01 4.29
C MET A 296 -3.97 -2.03 5.68
N THR A 297 -3.49 -3.19 6.07
CA THR A 297 -2.65 -3.36 7.25
C THR A 297 -1.19 -3.23 6.83
N THR A 298 -0.50 -2.21 7.32
CA THR A 298 0.95 -2.04 7.13
C THR A 298 1.69 -2.86 8.17
N ASP A 299 2.29 -3.97 7.74
CA ASP A 299 2.97 -4.92 8.62
C ASP A 299 4.08 -5.62 7.83
N PRO A 300 5.35 -5.52 8.25
CA PRO A 300 6.47 -6.07 7.50
C PRO A 300 6.64 -7.58 7.64
N THR A 301 5.89 -8.25 8.54
CA THR A 301 6.00 -9.69 8.75
C THR A 301 5.39 -10.50 7.62
N ILE A 302 6.00 -11.62 7.27
CA ILE A 302 5.54 -12.49 6.19
C ILE A 302 4.62 -13.56 6.77
N LYS A 303 3.34 -13.27 6.82
CA LYS A 303 2.35 -14.13 7.48
C LYS A 303 2.05 -15.40 6.70
N PRO A 304 1.80 -16.55 7.35
CA PRO A 304 1.50 -17.82 6.68
C PRO A 304 0.37 -17.71 5.66
N PHE A 305 -0.73 -17.03 5.98
CA PHE A 305 -1.86 -16.89 5.06
C PHE A 305 -1.53 -16.08 3.78
N LEU A 306 -0.49 -15.23 3.79
CA LEU A 306 -0.02 -14.54 2.59
C LEU A 306 0.81 -15.47 1.70
N ILE A 307 1.56 -16.40 2.31
CA ILE A 307 2.26 -17.47 1.58
C ILE A 307 1.23 -18.40 0.92
N ASP A 308 0.15 -18.74 1.63
CA ASP A 308 -0.96 -19.54 1.10
C ASP A 308 -1.66 -18.81 -0.07
N ALA A 309 -1.85 -17.49 0.05
CA ALA A 309 -2.39 -16.67 -1.04
C ALA A 309 -1.48 -16.67 -2.27
N ALA A 310 -0.17 -16.49 -2.08
CA ALA A 310 0.81 -16.59 -3.17
C ALA A 310 0.80 -17.97 -3.85
N ALA A 311 0.63 -19.05 -3.08
CA ALA A 311 0.47 -20.40 -3.64
C ALA A 311 -0.82 -20.55 -4.46
N GLN A 312 -1.88 -19.82 -4.14
CA GLN A 312 -3.09 -19.78 -4.98
C GLN A 312 -2.85 -19.02 -6.29
N ASP A 313 -2.09 -17.92 -6.27
CA ASP A 313 -1.69 -17.21 -7.49
C ASP A 313 -0.84 -18.10 -8.41
N VAL A 314 0.07 -18.92 -7.85
CA VAL A 314 0.79 -19.96 -8.60
C VAL A 314 -0.19 -20.89 -9.31
N LYS A 315 -1.22 -21.39 -8.62
CA LYS A 315 -2.24 -22.27 -9.22
C LYS A 315 -3.02 -21.59 -10.35
N VAL A 316 -3.39 -20.32 -10.18
CA VAL A 316 -4.04 -19.54 -11.25
C VAL A 316 -3.16 -19.48 -12.49
N LEU A 317 -1.87 -19.19 -12.32
CA LEU A 317 -0.89 -19.11 -13.40
C LEU A 317 -0.62 -20.50 -14.06
N GLN A 318 -0.60 -21.56 -13.28
CA GLN A 318 -0.46 -22.94 -13.78
C GLN A 318 -1.66 -23.37 -14.61
N ASN A 319 -2.88 -23.11 -14.13
CA ASN A 319 -4.10 -23.43 -14.85
C ASN A 319 -4.20 -22.71 -16.21
N LEU A 320 -3.58 -21.55 -16.32
CA LEU A 320 -3.46 -20.78 -17.57
C LEU A 320 -2.27 -21.22 -18.45
N GLY A 321 -1.50 -22.23 -18.04
CA GLY A 321 -0.29 -22.66 -18.74
C GLY A 321 0.84 -21.62 -18.75
N ARG A 322 0.79 -20.62 -17.87
CA ARG A 322 1.75 -19.50 -17.82
C ARG A 322 2.89 -19.71 -16.83
N MET A 323 2.77 -20.69 -15.97
CA MET A 323 3.78 -21.04 -14.97
C MET A 323 3.93 -22.55 -14.86
N LYS A 324 5.17 -23.02 -14.70
CA LYS A 324 5.49 -24.38 -14.28
C LYS A 324 5.53 -24.45 -12.76
N GLU A 325 6.19 -25.47 -12.21
CA GLU A 325 6.35 -25.63 -10.78
C GLU A 325 7.14 -24.46 -10.16
N PHE A 326 6.59 -23.90 -9.08
CA PHE A 326 7.22 -22.86 -8.28
C PHE A 326 6.84 -23.04 -6.81
N ASP A 327 7.85 -23.24 -5.95
CA ASP A 327 7.68 -23.42 -4.52
C ASP A 327 7.86 -22.05 -3.83
N VAL A 328 6.74 -21.42 -3.48
CA VAL A 328 6.73 -20.12 -2.81
C VAL A 328 7.48 -20.14 -1.48
N THR A 329 7.45 -21.27 -0.75
CA THR A 329 8.08 -21.37 0.59
C THR A 329 9.60 -21.26 0.51
N LYS A 330 10.21 -21.76 -0.58
CA LYS A 330 11.66 -21.66 -0.82
C LYS A 330 12.10 -20.27 -1.31
N TRP A 331 11.15 -19.47 -1.77
CA TRP A 331 11.42 -18.11 -2.24
C TRP A 331 11.40 -17.09 -1.10
N VAL A 332 10.66 -17.35 -0.03
CA VAL A 332 10.57 -16.49 1.17
C VAL A 332 11.87 -16.59 1.97
N ASP A 333 12.36 -15.41 2.43
CA ASP A 333 13.47 -15.30 3.38
C ASP A 333 13.10 -14.26 4.46
N ASP A 334 12.57 -14.74 5.57
CA ASP A 334 12.17 -13.89 6.70
C ASP A 334 13.34 -13.57 7.67
N SER A 335 14.54 -14.06 7.40
CA SER A 335 15.71 -13.85 8.27
C SER A 335 16.07 -12.36 8.40
N TYR A 336 15.92 -11.58 7.34
CA TYR A 336 16.20 -10.15 7.35
C TYR A 336 15.19 -9.36 8.17
N VAL A 337 13.88 -9.65 8.02
CA VAL A 337 12.86 -8.96 8.82
C VAL A 337 12.95 -9.36 10.29
N ARG A 338 13.22 -10.63 10.62
CA ARG A 338 13.50 -11.05 12.00
C ARG A 338 14.67 -10.31 12.60
N LYS A 339 15.78 -10.17 11.84
CA LYS A 339 16.94 -9.41 12.28
C LYS A 339 16.61 -7.92 12.51
N ALA A 340 15.84 -7.30 11.61
CA ALA A 340 15.42 -5.91 11.77
C ALA A 340 14.59 -5.72 13.05
N PHE A 341 13.65 -6.62 13.33
CA PHE A 341 12.85 -6.60 14.56
C PHE A 341 13.73 -6.74 15.81
N ALA A 342 14.65 -7.71 15.82
CA ALA A 342 15.57 -7.93 16.94
C ALA A 342 16.44 -6.68 17.22
N GLU A 343 17.00 -6.05 16.19
CA GLU A 343 17.80 -4.85 16.33
C GLU A 343 17.00 -3.62 16.80
N LEU A 344 15.70 -3.55 16.45
CA LEU A 344 14.77 -2.52 16.93
C LEU A 344 14.12 -2.88 18.27
N LYS A 345 14.44 -4.06 18.85
CA LYS A 345 13.84 -4.59 20.09
C LYS A 345 12.32 -4.75 19.99
N LEU A 346 11.82 -5.14 18.84
CA LEU A 346 10.43 -5.45 18.57
C LEU A 346 10.21 -6.97 18.63
N ASP A 347 9.00 -7.40 19.00
CA ASP A 347 8.62 -8.82 19.03
C ASP A 347 8.07 -9.26 17.68
N TYR A 348 8.91 -9.97 16.90
CA TYR A 348 8.52 -10.45 15.58
C TYR A 348 7.40 -11.50 15.66
N ASP A 349 7.49 -12.45 16.60
CA ASP A 349 6.55 -13.56 16.66
C ASP A 349 5.16 -13.11 17.13
N ALA A 350 5.10 -12.16 18.07
CA ALA A 350 3.84 -11.50 18.44
C ALA A 350 3.24 -10.73 17.26
N GLN A 351 4.04 -10.00 16.50
CA GLN A 351 3.58 -9.27 15.32
C GLN A 351 3.13 -10.23 14.20
N LEU A 352 3.87 -11.33 13.98
CA LEU A 352 3.52 -12.36 12.99
C LEU A 352 2.17 -13.01 13.28
N ALA A 353 1.89 -13.31 14.55
CA ALA A 353 0.63 -13.91 15.01
C ALA A 353 -0.55 -12.93 14.94
N SER A 354 -0.31 -11.62 15.02
CA SER A 354 -1.34 -10.58 15.02
C SER A 354 -1.81 -10.28 13.60
N THR A 355 -3.11 -10.05 13.44
CA THR A 355 -3.71 -9.47 12.22
C THR A 355 -4.38 -8.13 12.52
N ALA A 356 -4.12 -7.58 13.69
CA ALA A 356 -4.67 -6.30 14.11
C ALA A 356 -4.10 -5.17 13.27
N ASN A 357 -4.98 -4.26 12.86
CA ASN A 357 -4.62 -2.96 12.31
C ASN A 357 -4.85 -1.91 13.41
N TYR A 358 -4.28 -0.73 13.29
CA TYR A 358 -4.66 0.33 14.21
C TYR A 358 -6.06 0.84 13.89
N GLU A 359 -6.83 1.18 14.90
CA GLU A 359 -8.26 1.34 14.82
C GLU A 359 -8.67 2.79 15.06
N VAL A 360 -9.87 3.14 14.59
CA VAL A 360 -10.53 4.40 14.96
C VAL A 360 -10.78 4.38 16.47
N LYS A 361 -10.33 5.42 17.17
CA LYS A 361 -10.43 5.56 18.62
C LYS A 361 -10.88 6.97 19.00
N GLY A 362 -11.39 7.13 20.22
CA GLY A 362 -11.76 8.40 20.78
C GLY A 362 -13.22 8.47 21.19
N GLU A 363 -13.73 9.67 21.25
CA GLU A 363 -15.12 9.96 21.62
C GLU A 363 -15.86 10.58 20.43
N ASP A 364 -17.04 10.08 20.17
CA ASP A 364 -18.00 10.69 19.27
C ASP A 364 -18.64 11.90 19.98
N LYS A 365 -18.11 13.07 19.71
CA LYS A 365 -18.60 14.33 20.31
C LYS A 365 -19.97 14.74 19.80
N PHE A 366 -20.37 14.23 18.63
CA PHE A 366 -21.65 14.56 18.02
C PHE A 366 -22.79 13.78 18.67
N CYS A 367 -22.63 12.46 18.82
CA CYS A 367 -23.62 11.59 19.51
C CYS A 367 -23.33 11.43 21.01
N ASN A 368 -22.27 12.04 21.53
CA ASN A 368 -21.86 11.96 22.95
C ASN A 368 -21.70 10.49 23.43
N LYS A 369 -20.92 9.70 22.66
CA LYS A 369 -20.69 8.27 22.92
C LYS A 369 -19.23 7.90 22.73
N PRO A 370 -18.66 6.98 23.53
CA PRO A 370 -17.34 6.41 23.25
C PRO A 370 -17.38 5.52 22.01
N ILE A 371 -16.25 5.41 21.29
CA ILE A 371 -16.08 4.45 20.21
C ILE A 371 -15.64 3.12 20.83
N VAL A 372 -16.58 2.20 20.96
CA VAL A 372 -16.36 0.87 21.54
C VAL A 372 -16.26 -0.25 20.49
N GLU A 373 -16.82 -0.01 19.30
CA GLU A 373 -16.79 -0.92 18.16
C GLU A 373 -16.14 -0.23 16.94
N PRO A 374 -14.78 -0.22 16.85
CA PRO A 374 -14.06 0.53 15.81
C PRO A 374 -14.47 0.17 14.36
N ARG A 375 -14.91 -1.08 14.13
CA ARG A 375 -15.36 -1.56 12.81
C ARG A 375 -16.82 -1.22 12.49
N LYS A 376 -17.53 -0.54 13.39
CA LYS A 376 -18.85 0.06 13.17
C LYS A 376 -18.81 1.59 13.24
N ALA A 377 -17.67 2.15 13.60
CA ALA A 377 -17.44 3.59 13.67
C ALA A 377 -17.56 4.26 12.29
N GLY A 378 -17.32 5.54 12.26
CA GLY A 378 -17.14 6.30 11.04
C GLY A 378 -16.32 7.55 11.32
N GLU A 379 -16.05 8.33 10.29
CA GLU A 379 -15.26 9.54 10.41
C GLU A 379 -15.77 10.59 9.42
N VAL A 380 -15.71 11.87 9.79
CA VAL A 380 -15.97 12.99 8.89
C VAL A 380 -14.75 13.89 8.85
N TRP A 381 -14.18 14.07 7.65
CA TRP A 381 -13.05 14.97 7.42
C TRP A 381 -13.54 16.34 6.99
N VAL A 382 -13.45 17.31 7.89
CA VAL A 382 -13.83 18.70 7.65
C VAL A 382 -12.60 19.47 7.17
N ASP A 383 -12.75 20.21 6.07
CA ASP A 383 -11.66 20.99 5.47
C ASP A 383 -11.18 22.07 6.46
N GLY A 384 -9.86 22.12 6.66
CA GLY A 384 -9.21 23.05 7.59
C GLY A 384 -9.40 22.75 9.09
N GLU A 385 -10.27 21.79 9.48
CA GLU A 385 -10.53 21.51 10.91
C GLU A 385 -9.92 20.19 11.37
N GLY A 386 -10.16 19.10 10.68
CA GLY A 386 -9.64 17.78 11.05
C GLY A 386 -10.55 16.64 10.68
N ILE A 387 -10.30 15.50 11.30
CA ILE A 387 -11.08 14.26 11.10
C ILE A 387 -11.75 13.95 12.43
N GLU A 388 -13.08 14.00 12.45
CA GLU A 388 -13.88 13.71 13.63
C GLU A 388 -14.31 12.24 13.62
N PRO A 389 -13.98 11.46 14.66
CA PRO A 389 -14.42 10.08 14.79
C PRO A 389 -15.86 10.03 15.31
N LEU A 390 -16.66 9.12 14.76
CA LEU A 390 -18.08 8.91 15.09
C LEU A 390 -18.32 7.46 15.50
N SER A 391 -19.26 7.25 16.41
CA SER A 391 -19.49 5.93 17.04
C SER A 391 -20.24 4.92 16.16
N SER A 392 -20.90 5.38 15.10
CA SER A 392 -21.69 4.54 14.21
C SER A 392 -21.92 5.18 12.84
N ALA A 393 -22.34 4.40 11.86
CA ALA A 393 -22.75 4.92 10.57
C ALA A 393 -23.89 5.95 10.68
N ALA A 394 -24.88 5.72 11.57
CA ALA A 394 -25.97 6.65 11.80
C ALA A 394 -25.46 7.99 12.33
N CYS A 395 -24.57 7.98 13.34
CA CYS A 395 -23.93 9.20 13.87
C CYS A 395 -23.11 9.92 12.80
N THR A 396 -22.40 9.16 11.95
CA THR A 396 -21.60 9.71 10.85
C THR A 396 -22.46 10.46 9.84
N LEU A 397 -23.57 9.86 9.40
CA LEU A 397 -24.49 10.47 8.45
C LEU A 397 -25.22 11.69 9.04
N ALA A 398 -25.62 11.63 10.32
CA ALA A 398 -26.22 12.74 11.02
C ALA A 398 -25.24 13.92 11.23
N ALA A 399 -23.99 13.61 11.62
CA ALA A 399 -22.93 14.60 11.75
C ALA A 399 -22.60 15.25 10.39
N TYR A 400 -22.46 14.45 9.32
CA TYR A 400 -22.27 14.94 7.95
C TYR A 400 -23.36 15.94 7.56
N SER A 401 -24.63 15.58 7.76
CA SER A 401 -25.78 16.44 7.43
C SER A 401 -25.76 17.74 8.25
N SER A 402 -25.50 17.65 9.56
CA SER A 402 -25.44 18.81 10.45
C SER A 402 -24.30 19.76 10.09
N LEU A 403 -23.10 19.23 9.81
CA LEU A 403 -21.95 20.03 9.41
C LEU A 403 -22.20 20.73 8.07
N LYS A 404 -22.80 20.03 7.11
CA LYS A 404 -23.19 20.61 5.81
C LYS A 404 -24.22 21.72 5.96
N ALA A 405 -25.23 21.54 6.81
CA ALA A 405 -26.24 22.57 7.11
C ALA A 405 -25.64 23.81 7.78
N LYS A 406 -24.53 23.65 8.53
CA LYS A 406 -23.75 24.76 9.11
C LYS A 406 -22.79 25.43 8.12
N GLY A 407 -22.84 25.07 6.85
CA GLY A 407 -21.95 25.61 5.81
C GLY A 407 -20.50 25.14 5.87
N LYS A 408 -20.20 24.07 6.61
CA LYS A 408 -18.86 23.49 6.65
C LYS A 408 -18.54 22.78 5.33
N LYS A 409 -17.31 22.96 4.86
CA LYS A 409 -16.79 22.20 3.71
C LYS A 409 -16.29 20.85 4.19
N ILE A 410 -16.92 19.79 3.75
CA ILE A 410 -16.54 18.40 4.06
C ILE A 410 -15.73 17.86 2.91
N ASN A 411 -14.51 17.36 3.20
CA ASN A 411 -13.69 16.69 2.21
C ASN A 411 -14.29 15.31 1.89
N VAL A 412 -14.62 14.55 2.94
CA VAL A 412 -15.14 13.20 2.82
C VAL A 412 -15.75 12.72 4.14
N ALA A 413 -16.65 11.76 4.08
CA ALA A 413 -17.06 10.94 5.23
C ALA A 413 -16.75 9.47 4.96
N TYR A 414 -16.38 8.72 6.02
CA TYR A 414 -16.09 7.30 5.98
C TYR A 414 -17.05 6.53 6.87
N VAL A 415 -17.46 5.37 6.40
CA VAL A 415 -18.20 4.36 7.17
C VAL A 415 -17.55 2.99 7.01
N PHE A 416 -17.98 1.99 7.76
CA PHE A 416 -17.42 0.64 7.64
C PHE A 416 -18.48 -0.33 7.13
N ASP A 417 -18.11 -1.14 6.14
CA ASP A 417 -18.90 -2.24 5.62
C ASP A 417 -19.35 -3.19 6.74
N SER A 418 -20.65 -3.37 6.88
CA SER A 418 -21.23 -4.17 7.97
C SER A 418 -20.98 -5.67 7.84
N ALA A 419 -20.60 -6.15 6.65
CA ALA A 419 -20.33 -7.55 6.42
C ALA A 419 -18.88 -7.92 6.75
N ARG A 420 -17.89 -7.03 6.43
CA ARG A 420 -16.46 -7.36 6.48
C ARG A 420 -15.63 -6.34 7.26
N GLY A 421 -16.21 -5.22 7.68
CA GLY A 421 -15.48 -4.15 8.38
C GLY A 421 -14.48 -3.41 7.49
N ILE A 422 -14.73 -3.34 6.19
CA ILE A 422 -13.95 -2.59 5.21
C ILE A 422 -14.37 -1.13 5.27
N LYS A 423 -13.42 -0.20 5.27
CA LYS A 423 -13.68 1.23 5.27
C LYS A 423 -14.15 1.69 3.89
N LEU A 424 -15.23 2.46 3.84
CA LEU A 424 -15.90 2.91 2.62
C LEU A 424 -16.02 4.43 2.62
N PHE A 425 -16.05 5.03 1.44
CA PHE A 425 -16.58 6.38 1.28
C PHE A 425 -18.09 6.35 1.52
N ALA A 426 -18.57 7.21 2.40
CA ALA A 426 -19.97 7.18 2.83
C ALA A 426 -20.96 7.41 1.68
N ASP A 427 -20.61 8.28 0.72
CA ASP A 427 -21.42 8.60 -0.45
C ASP A 427 -21.42 7.49 -1.54
N GLN A 428 -20.54 6.49 -1.41
CA GLN A 428 -20.42 5.37 -2.34
C GLN A 428 -20.88 4.04 -1.76
N ALA A 429 -21.22 4.01 -0.47
CA ALA A 429 -21.73 2.81 0.20
C ALA A 429 -23.20 2.56 -0.17
N TYR A 430 -23.58 1.27 -0.21
CA TYR A 430 -24.97 0.86 -0.20
C TYR A 430 -25.46 0.79 1.25
N TYR A 431 -26.62 1.33 1.53
CA TYR A 431 -27.17 1.34 2.88
C TYR A 431 -28.38 0.44 2.98
N ALA A 432 -28.56 -0.21 4.12
CA ALA A 432 -29.77 -0.95 4.42
C ALA A 432 -30.23 -0.64 5.85
N VAL A 433 -31.56 -0.70 6.04
CA VAL A 433 -32.22 -0.62 7.35
C VAL A 433 -33.12 -1.81 7.52
N GLY A 434 -33.29 -2.28 8.77
CA GLY A 434 -34.32 -3.25 9.13
C GLY A 434 -35.72 -2.63 9.23
N SER A 435 -36.71 -3.42 9.55
CA SER A 435 -38.11 -2.98 9.75
C SER A 435 -38.26 -1.96 10.87
N ASP A 436 -37.44 -2.05 11.90
CA ASP A 436 -37.42 -1.13 13.05
C ASP A 436 -36.77 0.24 12.75
N LYS A 437 -36.03 0.35 11.64
CA LYS A 437 -35.30 1.54 11.19
C LYS A 437 -34.30 2.10 12.21
N THR A 438 -33.93 1.35 13.23
CA THR A 438 -33.06 1.82 14.33
C THR A 438 -31.58 1.79 13.98
N ALA A 439 -31.17 0.91 13.07
CA ALA A 439 -29.79 0.74 12.67
C ALA A 439 -29.64 0.93 11.15
N ILE A 440 -28.72 1.83 10.76
CA ILE A 440 -28.31 2.02 9.37
C ILE A 440 -27.02 1.20 9.16
N ALA A 441 -27.08 0.20 8.29
CA ALA A 441 -25.96 -0.66 7.96
C ALA A 441 -25.39 -0.31 6.57
N PRO A 442 -24.13 0.16 6.47
CA PRO A 442 -23.46 0.37 5.19
C PRO A 442 -22.83 -0.92 4.66
N PHE A 443 -22.79 -1.05 3.34
CA PHE A 443 -22.23 -2.20 2.64
C PHE A 443 -21.39 -1.79 1.43
N LEU A 444 -20.30 -2.52 1.18
CA LEU A 444 -19.50 -2.38 -0.01
C LEU A 444 -20.26 -2.88 -1.27
N LEU A 445 -20.94 -4.00 -1.16
CA LEU A 445 -21.64 -4.65 -2.25
C LEU A 445 -23.16 -4.46 -2.13
N LYS A 446 -23.78 -4.15 -3.27
CA LYS A 446 -25.26 -4.00 -3.35
C LYS A 446 -25.97 -5.24 -2.87
N LYS A 447 -25.49 -6.42 -3.28
CA LYS A 447 -26.05 -7.71 -2.88
C LYS A 447 -26.08 -7.89 -1.36
N ASP A 448 -25.02 -7.53 -0.65
CA ASP A 448 -24.98 -7.65 0.81
C ASP A 448 -26.02 -6.75 1.49
N ALA A 449 -26.24 -5.53 0.94
CA ALA A 449 -27.29 -4.63 1.41
C ALA A 449 -28.69 -5.22 1.16
N GLU A 450 -28.93 -5.83 0.00
CA GLU A 450 -30.21 -6.48 -0.36
C GLU A 450 -30.47 -7.72 0.51
N ASP A 451 -29.47 -8.55 0.73
CA ASP A 451 -29.57 -9.73 1.60
C ASP A 451 -29.87 -9.32 3.06
N TYR A 452 -29.19 -8.27 3.56
CA TYR A 452 -29.46 -7.71 4.88
C TYR A 452 -30.89 -7.18 5.00
N ALA A 453 -31.34 -6.38 4.04
CA ALA A 453 -32.69 -5.81 4.02
C ALA A 453 -33.74 -6.91 4.00
N THR A 454 -33.60 -7.95 3.17
CA THR A 454 -34.48 -9.10 3.09
C THR A 454 -34.56 -9.84 4.42
N LYS A 455 -33.42 -10.16 5.02
CA LYS A 455 -33.31 -10.88 6.29
C LYS A 455 -33.97 -10.14 7.45
N ASN A 456 -33.91 -8.81 7.46
CA ASN A 456 -34.38 -7.97 8.56
C ASN A 456 -35.73 -7.27 8.24
N GLY A 457 -36.42 -7.67 7.18
CA GLY A 457 -37.74 -7.12 6.81
C GLY A 457 -37.73 -5.63 6.48
N GLY A 458 -36.62 -5.16 5.92
CA GLY A 458 -36.35 -3.73 5.68
C GLY A 458 -36.17 -3.39 4.21
N LYS A 459 -35.35 -2.39 3.93
CA LYS A 459 -35.10 -1.92 2.56
C LYS A 459 -33.66 -1.38 2.38
N VAL A 460 -33.19 -1.39 1.13
CA VAL A 460 -31.97 -0.69 0.72
C VAL A 460 -32.27 0.79 0.51
N LEU A 461 -31.33 1.65 0.90
CA LEU A 461 -31.41 3.09 0.82
C LEU A 461 -30.30 3.65 -0.08
N SER A 462 -30.61 4.72 -0.78
CA SER A 462 -29.58 5.61 -1.35
C SER A 462 -28.84 6.36 -0.23
N PHE A 463 -27.70 6.98 -0.55
CA PHE A 463 -27.00 7.84 0.41
C PHE A 463 -27.89 8.96 0.93
N ASP A 464 -28.61 9.66 0.04
CA ASP A 464 -29.51 10.77 0.44
C ASP A 464 -30.68 10.30 1.32
N ASP A 465 -31.20 9.10 1.09
CA ASP A 465 -32.26 8.55 1.95
C ASP A 465 -31.69 8.08 3.29
N ALA A 466 -30.47 7.54 3.31
CA ALA A 466 -29.79 7.21 4.55
C ALA A 466 -29.51 8.44 5.42
N LEU A 467 -29.14 9.58 4.81
CA LEU A 467 -29.02 10.85 5.51
C LEU A 467 -30.33 11.30 6.18
N LYS A 468 -31.47 11.18 5.48
CA LYS A 468 -32.80 11.53 6.04
C LYS A 468 -33.17 10.60 7.21
N VAL A 469 -32.92 9.30 7.08
CA VAL A 469 -33.19 8.32 8.15
C VAL A 469 -32.31 8.61 9.37
N ALA A 470 -31.04 8.92 9.17
CA ALA A 470 -30.11 9.25 10.26
C ALA A 470 -30.53 10.49 11.06
N LEU A 471 -31.13 11.49 10.40
CA LEU A 471 -31.66 12.68 11.06
C LEU A 471 -32.99 12.46 11.79
N SER A 472 -33.77 11.46 11.40
CA SER A 472 -35.10 11.19 12.00
C SER A 472 -35.04 10.22 13.17
N GLY A 473 -33.94 9.52 13.39
CA GLY A 473 -33.74 8.51 14.43
C GLY A 473 -32.87 8.96 15.61
N GLY A 474 -32.47 10.27 15.64
CA GLY A 474 -31.65 10.87 16.71
C GLY A 474 -32.47 11.60 17.75
#